data_92722c6b2b5c94fb7d816a200b065dd3
#
_entry.id   92722c6b2b5c94fb7d816a200b065dd3
#
_cell.length_a   1.000
_cell.length_b   1.000
_cell.length_c   1.000
_cell.angle_alpha   90.00
_cell.angle_beta   90.00
_cell.angle_gamma   90.00
#
_symmetry.space_group_name_H-M   'P 1'
#
loop_
_entity.id
_entity.type
_entity.pdbx_description
1 polymer ?
#
loop_
_entity_poly.entity_id
_entity_poly.type
_entity_poly.pdbx_seq_one_letter_code
_entity_poly.pdbx_strand_id
1 'polypeptide(L)'
;MSRPRVSIILPTLNEEEAIGKVIDEIPWETLKGKGYDASVTVVDGNSTDRTRKIAEDKGAQVIIEPRKGKGRGMRTAFEQVRADFVFMLDADYTYPATYIPDMIEILEQGYSVVIGSRLKGEREEGAMSRLNIVGNRLLTLMANLLYRGRTSDLCTGYWSFRGEVIPDLHLEADGFDFEAELFTQVSKKRYSMAEIPIYYRRRQTEPKLNSLKDGIKIGCSLIVRRFQSA
;
A
#
# COMPACT_ATOMS: atom_id res chain seq x y z
N MET A 1 -21.77 21.26 -1.44
CA MET A 1 -21.33 19.91 -1.04
C MET A 1 -19.85 20.02 -0.65
N SER A 2 -19.41 19.34 0.41
CA SER A 2 -18.00 19.28 0.75
C SER A 2 -17.24 18.49 -0.34
N ARG A 3 -15.98 18.87 -0.58
CA ARG A 3 -15.12 18.14 -1.54
C ARG A 3 -14.84 16.72 -1.00
N PRO A 4 -14.82 15.69 -1.86
CA PRO A 4 -14.40 14.37 -1.43
C PRO A 4 -12.95 14.41 -0.92
N ARG A 5 -12.71 13.75 0.21
CA ARG A 5 -11.39 13.72 0.86
C ARG A 5 -10.59 12.53 0.37
N VAL A 6 -9.32 12.77 0.06
CA VAL A 6 -8.33 11.76 -0.31
C VAL A 6 -7.23 11.74 0.74
N SER A 7 -7.03 10.61 1.40
CA SER A 7 -5.93 10.40 2.35
C SER A 7 -4.89 9.48 1.77
N ILE A 8 -3.64 9.94 1.74
CA ILE A 8 -2.49 9.19 1.21
C ILE A 8 -1.61 8.81 2.39
N ILE A 9 -1.45 7.52 2.65
CA ILE A 9 -0.71 6.96 3.79
C ILE A 9 0.62 6.40 3.31
N LEU A 10 1.70 6.86 3.91
CA LEU A 10 3.07 6.47 3.60
C LEU A 10 3.71 5.78 4.82
N PRO A 11 3.71 4.43 4.90
CA PRO A 11 4.45 3.73 5.94
C PRO A 11 5.95 3.91 5.73
N THR A 12 6.66 4.35 6.77
CA THR A 12 8.01 4.87 6.64
C THR A 12 8.92 4.38 7.77
N LEU A 13 10.15 4.05 7.45
CA LEU A 13 11.21 3.81 8.42
C LEU A 13 12.56 4.12 7.77
N ASN A 14 13.27 5.17 8.20
CA ASN A 14 14.55 5.60 7.65
C ASN A 14 14.53 5.70 6.12
N GLU A 15 13.77 6.66 5.60
CA GLU A 15 13.61 6.94 4.16
C GLU A 15 13.88 8.43 3.87
N GLU A 16 14.87 9.05 4.55
CA GLU A 16 15.17 10.48 4.37
C GLU A 16 15.53 10.86 2.94
N GLU A 17 16.09 9.93 2.14
CA GLU A 17 16.47 10.16 0.74
C GLU A 17 15.27 10.10 -0.23
N ALA A 18 14.18 9.44 0.18
CA ALA A 18 13.04 9.11 -0.67
C ALA A 18 11.75 9.86 -0.30
N ILE A 19 11.46 10.00 0.99
CA ILE A 19 10.15 10.49 1.47
C ILE A 19 9.77 11.84 0.87
N GLY A 20 10.72 12.78 0.74
CA GLY A 20 10.47 14.08 0.15
C GLY A 20 10.05 13.98 -1.31
N LYS A 21 10.69 13.10 -2.09
CA LYS A 21 10.37 12.88 -3.51
C LYS A 21 8.99 12.26 -3.68
N VAL A 22 8.61 11.32 -2.81
CA VAL A 22 7.28 10.69 -2.84
C VAL A 22 6.19 11.73 -2.59
N ILE A 23 6.36 12.59 -1.57
CA ILE A 23 5.38 13.65 -1.26
C ILE A 23 5.28 14.67 -2.39
N ASP A 24 6.41 15.08 -2.98
CA ASP A 24 6.43 16.04 -4.09
C ASP A 24 5.80 15.46 -5.37
N GLU A 25 5.86 14.15 -5.58
CA GLU A 25 5.29 13.49 -6.76
C GLU A 25 3.77 13.30 -6.66
N ILE A 26 3.17 13.45 -5.49
CA ILE A 26 1.70 13.42 -5.36
C ILE A 26 1.11 14.52 -6.26
N PRO A 27 0.16 14.18 -7.15
CA PRO A 27 -0.33 15.13 -8.15
C PRO A 27 -1.34 16.12 -7.54
N TRP A 28 -0.90 16.95 -6.60
CA TRP A 28 -1.70 17.88 -5.80
C TRP A 28 -2.61 18.78 -6.65
N GLU A 29 -2.04 19.40 -7.70
CA GLU A 29 -2.80 20.32 -8.54
C GLU A 29 -3.86 19.58 -9.38
N THR A 30 -3.55 18.36 -9.84
CA THR A 30 -4.52 17.51 -10.55
C THR A 30 -5.67 17.11 -9.64
N LEU A 31 -5.37 16.66 -8.41
CA LEU A 31 -6.39 16.29 -7.43
C LEU A 31 -7.27 17.48 -7.07
N LYS A 32 -6.67 18.63 -6.79
CA LYS A 32 -7.39 19.86 -6.50
C LYS A 32 -8.24 20.33 -7.68
N GLY A 33 -7.71 20.26 -8.90
CA GLY A 33 -8.42 20.61 -10.14
C GLY A 33 -9.63 19.70 -10.41
N LYS A 34 -9.54 18.42 -10.04
CA LYS A 34 -10.65 17.46 -10.08
C LYS A 34 -11.64 17.62 -8.90
N GLY A 35 -11.39 18.53 -7.98
CA GLY A 35 -12.29 18.85 -6.87
C GLY A 35 -12.07 18.02 -5.60
N TYR A 36 -10.96 17.29 -5.49
CA TYR A 36 -10.62 16.54 -4.28
C TYR A 36 -9.90 17.41 -3.24
N ASP A 37 -10.08 17.05 -1.97
CA ASP A 37 -9.32 17.59 -0.83
C ASP A 37 -8.35 16.50 -0.37
N ALA A 38 -7.09 16.61 -0.82
CA ALA A 38 -6.07 15.60 -0.62
C ALA A 38 -5.12 15.96 0.53
N SER A 39 -4.78 14.96 1.34
CA SER A 39 -3.82 15.06 2.44
C SER A 39 -2.89 13.86 2.46
N VAL A 40 -1.68 14.05 3.01
CA VAL A 40 -0.70 12.97 3.19
C VAL A 40 -0.42 12.75 4.67
N THR A 41 -0.41 11.49 5.08
CA THR A 41 -0.06 11.04 6.42
C THR A 41 1.13 10.09 6.35
N VAL A 42 2.22 10.45 6.96
CA VAL A 42 3.40 9.59 7.11
C VAL A 42 3.27 8.83 8.43
N VAL A 43 3.33 7.49 8.36
CA VAL A 43 3.34 6.64 9.55
C VAL A 43 4.76 6.17 9.78
N ASP A 44 5.41 6.84 10.71
CA ASP A 44 6.82 6.64 11.00
C ASP A 44 7.05 5.52 12.02
N GLY A 45 7.74 4.47 11.61
CA GLY A 45 8.13 3.32 12.41
C GLY A 45 9.30 3.59 13.37
N ASN A 46 9.38 4.81 13.91
CA ASN A 46 10.45 5.30 14.78
C ASN A 46 11.80 5.48 14.07
N SER A 47 11.79 6.23 12.96
CA SER A 47 13.00 6.60 12.21
C SER A 47 14.02 7.35 13.08
N THR A 48 15.29 7.11 12.81
CA THR A 48 16.44 7.72 13.51
C THR A 48 17.17 8.75 12.65
N ASP A 49 16.78 8.87 11.38
CA ASP A 49 17.27 9.84 10.41
C ASP A 49 16.34 11.08 10.31
N ARG A 50 16.49 11.88 9.26
CA ARG A 50 15.68 13.09 9.06
C ARG A 50 14.32 12.85 8.41
N THR A 51 13.89 11.60 8.25
CA THR A 51 12.62 11.23 7.59
C THR A 51 11.43 12.04 8.10
N ARG A 52 11.23 12.08 9.42
CA ARG A 52 10.10 12.82 10.05
C ARG A 52 10.14 14.30 9.73
N LYS A 53 11.32 14.90 9.94
CA LYS A 53 11.48 16.34 9.69
C LYS A 53 11.18 16.69 8.22
N ILE A 54 11.68 15.90 7.28
CA ILE A 54 11.44 16.13 5.85
C ILE A 54 9.93 16.02 5.53
N ALA A 55 9.24 15.04 6.10
CA ALA A 55 7.81 14.86 5.92
C ALA A 55 7.00 16.06 6.46
N GLU A 56 7.32 16.51 7.67
CA GLU A 56 6.68 17.68 8.30
C GLU A 56 6.94 18.97 7.52
N ASP A 57 8.19 19.20 7.09
CA ASP A 57 8.58 20.37 6.28
C ASP A 57 7.83 20.41 4.92
N LYS A 58 7.34 19.26 4.44
CA LYS A 58 6.50 19.13 3.23
C LYS A 58 4.98 19.10 3.51
N GLY A 59 4.58 19.39 4.74
CA GLY A 59 3.18 19.53 5.13
C GLY A 59 2.46 18.18 5.39
N ALA A 60 3.19 17.07 5.52
CA ALA A 60 2.59 15.80 5.91
C ALA A 60 2.24 15.81 7.41
N GLN A 61 1.10 15.18 7.73
CA GLN A 61 0.85 14.78 9.11
C GLN A 61 1.74 13.57 9.44
N VAL A 62 2.43 13.59 10.58
CA VAL A 62 3.28 12.49 11.01
C VAL A 62 2.65 11.78 12.21
N ILE A 63 2.44 10.46 12.08
CA ILE A 63 2.04 9.57 13.17
C ILE A 63 3.26 8.71 13.51
N ILE A 64 3.68 8.71 14.77
CA ILE A 64 4.79 7.88 15.23
C ILE A 64 4.23 6.57 15.77
N GLU A 65 4.63 5.43 15.16
CA GLU A 65 4.35 4.09 15.66
C GLU A 65 5.67 3.48 16.21
N PRO A 66 5.89 3.49 17.51
CA PRO A 66 7.17 3.08 18.09
C PRO A 66 7.38 1.55 18.03
N ARG A 67 6.33 0.79 17.83
CA ARG A 67 6.39 -0.68 17.72
C ARG A 67 6.81 -1.08 16.31
N LYS A 68 7.67 -2.08 16.21
CA LYS A 68 8.21 -2.52 14.90
C LYS A 68 7.15 -3.20 14.03
N GLY A 69 7.20 -2.91 12.73
CA GLY A 69 6.46 -3.61 11.69
C GLY A 69 5.59 -2.70 10.82
N LYS A 70 5.68 -2.89 9.50
CA LYS A 70 4.91 -2.12 8.50
C LYS A 70 3.40 -2.25 8.74
N GLY A 71 2.93 -3.48 8.92
CA GLY A 71 1.50 -3.75 9.15
C GLY A 71 0.98 -3.06 10.40
N ARG A 72 1.78 -3.00 11.47
CA ARG A 72 1.40 -2.30 12.69
C ARG A 72 1.21 -0.81 12.46
N GLY A 73 2.14 -0.16 11.78
CA GLY A 73 2.02 1.24 11.39
C GLY A 73 0.78 1.49 10.55
N MET A 74 0.50 0.62 9.58
CA MET A 74 -0.68 0.75 8.74
C MET A 74 -1.99 0.61 9.52
N ARG A 75 -2.06 -0.32 10.48
CA ARG A 75 -3.26 -0.45 11.36
C ARG A 75 -3.48 0.82 12.16
N THR A 76 -2.41 1.37 12.77
CA THR A 76 -2.49 2.65 13.51
C THR A 76 -3.00 3.79 12.62
N ALA A 77 -2.58 3.85 11.36
CA ALA A 77 -3.08 4.84 10.42
C ALA A 77 -4.56 4.60 10.05
N PHE A 78 -4.94 3.37 9.77
CA PHE A 78 -6.32 3.03 9.39
C PHE A 78 -7.34 3.30 10.51
N GLU A 79 -6.94 3.19 11.77
CA GLU A 79 -7.77 3.57 12.92
C GLU A 79 -8.10 5.07 12.96
N GLN A 80 -7.18 5.91 12.48
CA GLN A 80 -7.27 7.36 12.56
C GLN A 80 -7.79 8.00 11.26
N VAL A 81 -7.61 7.36 10.11
CA VAL A 81 -7.97 7.93 8.82
C VAL A 81 -9.49 7.97 8.65
N ARG A 82 -9.98 9.11 8.12
CA ARG A 82 -11.39 9.32 7.75
C ARG A 82 -11.43 10.11 6.45
N ALA A 83 -11.54 9.41 5.34
CA ALA A 83 -11.56 10.00 4.00
C ALA A 83 -12.50 9.21 3.08
N ASP A 84 -12.90 9.78 1.94
CA ASP A 84 -13.73 9.11 0.95
C ASP A 84 -12.91 8.13 0.13
N PHE A 85 -11.62 8.45 -0.11
CA PHE A 85 -10.65 7.58 -0.75
C PHE A 85 -9.38 7.51 0.09
N VAL A 86 -8.88 6.30 0.33
CA VAL A 86 -7.67 6.04 1.12
C VAL A 86 -6.65 5.32 0.27
N PHE A 87 -5.44 5.85 0.23
CA PHE A 87 -4.29 5.28 -0.48
C PHE A 87 -3.23 4.82 0.51
N MET A 88 -2.58 3.73 0.19
CA MET A 88 -1.34 3.28 0.81
C MET A 88 -0.32 3.05 -0.30
N LEU A 89 0.87 3.63 -0.18
CA LEU A 89 2.01 3.31 -1.03
C LEU A 89 3.31 3.41 -0.24
N ASP A 90 4.32 2.60 -0.64
CA ASP A 90 5.61 2.59 0.04
C ASP A 90 6.34 3.92 -0.14
N ALA A 91 7.03 4.38 0.90
CA ALA A 91 7.71 5.67 0.96
C ALA A 91 9.12 5.68 0.37
N ASP A 92 9.54 4.60 -0.29
CA ASP A 92 10.89 4.39 -0.83
C ASP A 92 11.08 4.85 -2.29
N TYR A 93 10.10 5.58 -2.82
CA TYR A 93 10.07 6.12 -4.19
C TYR A 93 9.99 5.07 -5.31
N THR A 94 9.72 3.81 -4.98
CA THR A 94 9.57 2.74 -5.98
C THR A 94 8.23 2.79 -6.70
N TYR A 95 7.19 3.30 -6.06
CA TYR A 95 5.83 3.45 -6.59
C TYR A 95 5.55 4.90 -6.99
N PRO A 96 5.25 5.19 -8.28
CA PRO A 96 4.88 6.53 -8.69
C PRO A 96 3.52 6.96 -8.12
N ALA A 97 3.50 8.05 -7.36
CA ALA A 97 2.25 8.61 -6.83
C ALA A 97 1.34 9.20 -7.92
N THR A 98 1.86 9.37 -9.13
CA THR A 98 1.13 9.91 -10.29
C THR A 98 -0.07 9.08 -10.73
N TYR A 99 -0.17 7.81 -10.33
CA TYR A 99 -1.31 6.93 -10.62
C TYR A 99 -2.53 7.16 -9.71
N ILE A 100 -2.41 8.00 -8.67
CA ILE A 100 -3.53 8.27 -7.73
C ILE A 100 -4.82 8.71 -8.44
N PRO A 101 -4.80 9.67 -9.37
CA PRO A 101 -6.02 10.10 -10.07
C PRO A 101 -6.69 8.97 -10.85
N ASP A 102 -5.92 8.13 -11.55
CA ASP A 102 -6.45 7.02 -12.34
C ASP A 102 -7.09 5.96 -11.44
N MET A 103 -6.49 5.68 -10.28
CA MET A 103 -7.06 4.75 -9.30
C MET A 103 -8.35 5.30 -8.69
N ILE A 104 -8.45 6.62 -8.44
CA ILE A 104 -9.70 7.25 -7.98
C ILE A 104 -10.81 7.06 -9.02
N GLU A 105 -10.52 7.28 -10.30
CA GLU A 105 -11.52 7.11 -11.36
C GLU A 105 -12.11 5.68 -11.39
N ILE A 106 -11.29 4.67 -11.11
CA ILE A 106 -11.77 3.29 -11.02
C ILE A 106 -12.60 3.06 -9.75
N LEU A 107 -12.20 3.62 -8.61
CA LEU A 107 -12.99 3.57 -7.38
C LEU A 107 -14.36 4.24 -7.59
N GLU A 108 -14.42 5.35 -8.31
CA GLU A 108 -15.69 6.06 -8.65
C GLU A 108 -16.60 5.24 -9.58
N GLN A 109 -16.05 4.35 -10.40
CA GLN A 109 -16.82 3.40 -11.22
C GLN A 109 -17.49 2.29 -10.38
N GLY A 110 -17.29 2.27 -9.05
CA GLY A 110 -17.95 1.35 -8.13
C GLY A 110 -17.08 0.21 -7.62
N TYR A 111 -15.79 0.19 -7.95
CA TYR A 111 -14.86 -0.73 -7.30
C TYR A 111 -14.60 -0.29 -5.86
N SER A 112 -14.52 -1.27 -4.96
CA SER A 112 -14.24 -1.04 -3.53
C SER A 112 -12.75 -0.85 -3.26
N VAL A 113 -11.91 -1.54 -4.05
CA VAL A 113 -10.44 -1.57 -3.90
C VAL A 113 -9.78 -1.55 -5.27
N VAL A 114 -8.69 -0.78 -5.40
CA VAL A 114 -7.83 -0.81 -6.59
C VAL A 114 -6.38 -0.95 -6.16
N ILE A 115 -5.62 -1.80 -6.84
CA ILE A 115 -4.19 -1.97 -6.59
C ILE A 115 -3.34 -1.62 -7.81
N GLY A 116 -2.14 -1.12 -7.57
CA GLY A 116 -1.12 -0.94 -8.59
C GLY A 116 -0.29 -2.22 -8.75
N SER A 117 -0.43 -2.92 -9.89
CA SER A 117 0.30 -4.15 -10.16
C SER A 117 1.65 -3.88 -10.82
N ARG A 118 2.72 -4.27 -10.14
CA ARG A 118 4.09 -4.25 -10.67
C ARG A 118 4.32 -5.34 -11.72
N LEU A 119 3.58 -6.43 -11.62
CA LEU A 119 3.75 -7.60 -12.50
C LEU A 119 3.00 -7.45 -13.82
N LYS A 120 1.98 -6.57 -13.89
CA LYS A 120 1.28 -6.19 -15.13
C LYS A 120 1.93 -5.00 -15.84
N GLY A 121 2.62 -4.14 -15.10
CA GLY A 121 3.27 -2.95 -15.63
C GLY A 121 4.74 -3.15 -16.00
N GLU A 122 5.36 -2.07 -16.37
CA GLU A 122 6.80 -2.01 -16.66
C GLU A 122 7.61 -1.88 -15.37
N ARG A 123 8.82 -2.40 -15.39
CA ARG A 123 9.75 -2.33 -14.26
C ARG A 123 11.09 -1.82 -14.73
N GLU A 124 11.67 -0.91 -13.98
CA GLU A 124 13.04 -0.49 -14.17
C GLU A 124 13.99 -1.69 -14.06
N GLU A 125 15.07 -1.69 -14.83
CA GLU A 125 16.05 -2.76 -14.80
C GLU A 125 16.64 -2.91 -13.39
N GLY A 126 16.61 -4.13 -12.86
CA GLY A 126 17.08 -4.42 -11.49
C GLY A 126 16.11 -4.03 -10.37
N ALA A 127 14.92 -3.52 -10.65
CA ALA A 127 13.93 -3.15 -9.63
C ALA A 127 13.41 -4.34 -8.82
N MET A 128 13.36 -5.52 -9.42
CA MET A 128 12.99 -6.77 -8.74
C MET A 128 13.92 -7.91 -9.14
N SER A 129 14.42 -8.65 -8.15
CA SER A 129 15.18 -9.87 -8.43
C SER A 129 14.29 -10.95 -9.06
N ARG A 130 14.90 -11.87 -9.83
CA ARG A 130 14.17 -13.02 -10.38
C ARG A 130 13.51 -13.87 -9.29
N LEU A 131 14.16 -14.01 -8.14
CA LEU A 131 13.63 -14.71 -6.97
C LEU A 131 12.35 -14.04 -6.46
N ASN A 132 12.35 -12.72 -6.34
CA ASN A 132 11.17 -11.96 -5.89
C ASN A 132 10.01 -12.04 -6.89
N ILE A 133 10.29 -12.03 -8.18
CA ILE A 133 9.25 -12.17 -9.22
C ILE A 133 8.61 -13.57 -9.15
N VAL A 134 9.43 -14.63 -9.10
CA VAL A 134 8.93 -16.01 -9.04
C VAL A 134 8.20 -16.25 -7.70
N GLY A 135 8.80 -15.83 -6.58
CA GLY A 135 8.17 -15.97 -5.25
C GLY A 135 6.82 -15.26 -5.17
N ASN A 136 6.74 -14.01 -5.65
CA ASN A 136 5.47 -13.28 -5.67
C ASN A 136 4.42 -13.96 -6.57
N ARG A 137 4.80 -14.45 -7.75
CA ARG A 137 3.88 -15.20 -8.62
C ARG A 137 3.33 -16.47 -7.96
N LEU A 138 4.18 -17.23 -7.25
CA LEU A 138 3.75 -18.42 -6.53
C LEU A 138 2.80 -18.08 -5.38
N LEU A 139 3.12 -17.07 -4.58
CA LEU A 139 2.26 -16.58 -3.50
C LEU A 139 0.93 -16.05 -4.05
N THR A 140 0.97 -15.32 -5.16
CA THR A 140 -0.22 -14.80 -5.85
C THR A 140 -1.11 -15.94 -6.35
N LEU A 141 -0.53 -16.95 -6.98
CA LEU A 141 -1.27 -18.15 -7.42
C LEU A 141 -1.95 -18.84 -6.24
N MET A 142 -1.19 -19.06 -5.15
CA MET A 142 -1.72 -19.68 -3.94
C MET A 142 -2.88 -18.87 -3.33
N ALA A 143 -2.73 -17.54 -3.23
CA ALA A 143 -3.77 -16.64 -2.73
C ALA A 143 -5.03 -16.70 -3.60
N ASN A 144 -4.89 -16.64 -4.91
CA ASN A 144 -6.01 -16.73 -5.85
C ASN A 144 -6.76 -18.07 -5.74
N LEU A 145 -6.04 -19.19 -5.58
CA LEU A 145 -6.66 -20.51 -5.40
C LEU A 145 -7.38 -20.62 -4.06
N LEU A 146 -6.75 -20.18 -2.97
CA LEU A 146 -7.33 -20.29 -1.62
C LEU A 146 -8.56 -19.39 -1.44
N TYR A 147 -8.56 -18.20 -2.01
CA TYR A 147 -9.59 -17.18 -1.77
C TYR A 147 -10.49 -16.90 -2.97
N ARG A 148 -10.31 -17.65 -4.09
CA ARG A 148 -11.02 -17.43 -5.37
C ARG A 148 -10.87 -15.98 -5.86
N GLY A 149 -9.72 -15.38 -5.57
CA GLY A 149 -9.37 -14.03 -5.98
C GLY A 149 -8.83 -13.97 -7.41
N ARG A 150 -8.54 -12.76 -7.87
CA ARG A 150 -7.99 -12.50 -9.22
C ARG A 150 -6.94 -11.40 -9.19
N THR A 151 -6.05 -11.42 -8.21
CA THR A 151 -4.91 -10.48 -8.22
C THR A 151 -3.77 -11.01 -9.09
N SER A 152 -3.00 -10.12 -9.67
CA SER A 152 -1.76 -10.45 -10.39
C SER A 152 -0.50 -10.20 -9.55
N ASP A 153 -0.61 -9.43 -8.45
CA ASP A 153 0.52 -9.00 -7.62
C ASP A 153 0.09 -8.91 -6.14
N LEU A 154 0.16 -10.03 -5.42
CA LEU A 154 -0.24 -10.11 -4.02
C LEU A 154 0.58 -9.19 -3.11
N CYS A 155 1.89 -9.08 -3.38
CA CYS A 155 2.82 -8.36 -2.52
C CYS A 155 3.05 -6.91 -2.98
N THR A 156 2.10 -6.32 -3.73
CA THR A 156 2.21 -4.89 -4.07
C THR A 156 1.98 -4.03 -2.84
N GLY A 157 2.80 -2.99 -2.68
CA GLY A 157 2.63 -1.98 -1.63
C GLY A 157 1.72 -0.82 -2.05
N TYR A 158 1.08 -0.87 -3.22
CA TYR A 158 0.23 0.21 -3.73
C TYR A 158 -1.24 -0.20 -3.73
N TRP A 159 -1.96 0.24 -2.73
CA TRP A 159 -3.38 -0.06 -2.53
C TRP A 159 -4.20 1.22 -2.44
N SER A 160 -5.42 1.18 -2.94
CA SER A 160 -6.41 2.21 -2.72
C SER A 160 -7.76 1.60 -2.37
N PHE A 161 -8.52 2.33 -1.58
CA PHE A 161 -9.79 1.89 -1.02
C PHE A 161 -10.82 3.01 -1.08
N ARG A 162 -12.09 2.65 -1.28
CA ARG A 162 -13.18 3.51 -0.81
C ARG A 162 -13.12 3.56 0.71
N GLY A 163 -13.28 4.75 1.29
CA GLY A 163 -13.10 4.95 2.73
C GLY A 163 -13.97 4.07 3.61
N GLU A 164 -15.14 3.69 3.13
CA GLU A 164 -16.09 2.78 3.80
C GLU A 164 -15.55 1.36 4.01
N VAL A 165 -14.54 0.95 3.22
CA VAL A 165 -13.94 -0.39 3.33
C VAL A 165 -13.05 -0.51 4.58
N ILE A 166 -12.31 0.57 4.91
CA ILE A 166 -11.29 0.53 5.96
C ILE A 166 -11.82 0.08 7.34
N PRO A 167 -12.94 0.63 7.86
CA PRO A 167 -13.45 0.23 9.17
C PRO A 167 -13.92 -1.22 9.26
N ASP A 168 -14.22 -1.83 8.11
CA ASP A 168 -14.66 -3.23 8.04
C ASP A 168 -13.49 -4.23 7.99
N LEU A 169 -12.26 -3.77 7.73
CA LEU A 169 -11.09 -4.65 7.68
C LEU A 169 -10.60 -4.98 9.09
N HIS A 170 -10.58 -6.27 9.42
CA HIS A 170 -10.00 -6.78 10.67
C HIS A 170 -8.56 -7.23 10.43
N LEU A 171 -7.61 -6.36 10.74
CA LEU A 171 -6.19 -6.55 10.41
C LEU A 171 -5.37 -6.79 11.68
N GLU A 172 -4.54 -7.84 11.66
CA GLU A 172 -3.71 -8.28 12.78
C GLU A 172 -2.22 -8.35 12.41
N ALA A 173 -1.90 -8.45 11.10
CA ALA A 173 -0.51 -8.56 10.65
C ALA A 173 0.33 -7.36 11.11
N ASP A 174 1.51 -7.65 11.66
CA ASP A 174 2.45 -6.63 12.09
C ASP A 174 3.53 -6.33 11.04
N GLY A 175 3.82 -7.27 10.14
CA GLY A 175 4.96 -7.21 9.23
C GLY A 175 4.60 -7.10 7.75
N PHE A 176 5.44 -7.70 6.91
CA PHE A 176 5.30 -7.75 5.44
C PHE A 176 4.26 -8.75 4.96
N ASP A 177 3.57 -9.44 5.84
CA ASP A 177 2.39 -10.25 5.57
C ASP A 177 1.08 -9.41 5.54
N PHE A 178 1.20 -8.10 5.73
CA PHE A 178 0.08 -7.16 5.78
C PHE A 178 -0.69 -7.09 4.46
N GLU A 179 -0.02 -7.00 3.32
CA GLU A 179 -0.64 -6.97 2.00
C GLU A 179 -1.39 -8.28 1.69
N ALA A 180 -0.82 -9.41 2.10
CA ALA A 180 -1.51 -10.69 1.99
C ALA A 180 -2.76 -10.75 2.86
N GLU A 181 -2.73 -10.18 4.06
CA GLU A 181 -3.91 -10.06 4.92
C GLU A 181 -4.97 -9.13 4.32
N LEU A 182 -4.57 -7.97 3.79
CA LEU A 182 -5.50 -7.09 3.06
C LEU A 182 -6.22 -7.86 1.95
N PHE A 183 -5.47 -8.60 1.13
CA PHE A 183 -6.05 -9.41 0.06
C PHE A 183 -7.02 -10.46 0.60
N THR A 184 -6.69 -11.13 1.73
CA THR A 184 -7.56 -12.15 2.31
C THR A 184 -8.86 -11.55 2.85
N GLN A 185 -8.78 -10.41 3.54
CA GLN A 185 -9.95 -9.69 4.07
C GLN A 185 -10.85 -9.18 2.93
N VAL A 186 -10.28 -8.52 1.93
CA VAL A 186 -11.00 -8.02 0.75
C VAL A 186 -11.72 -9.18 0.04
N SER A 187 -11.02 -10.30 -0.19
CA SER A 187 -11.58 -11.46 -0.89
C SER A 187 -12.68 -12.15 -0.10
N LYS A 188 -12.51 -12.36 1.23
CA LYS A 188 -13.51 -12.99 2.09
C LYS A 188 -14.79 -12.17 2.22
N LYS A 189 -14.65 -10.86 2.31
CA LYS A 189 -15.76 -9.92 2.39
C LYS A 189 -16.39 -9.62 1.02
N ARG A 190 -15.83 -10.21 -0.06
CA ARG A 190 -16.30 -10.08 -1.45
C ARG A 190 -16.34 -8.65 -1.96
N TYR A 191 -15.42 -7.81 -1.51
CA TYR A 191 -15.24 -6.49 -2.08
C TYR A 191 -14.78 -6.58 -3.53
N SER A 192 -15.34 -5.73 -4.39
CA SER A 192 -14.92 -5.62 -5.78
C SER A 192 -13.51 -5.02 -5.85
N MET A 193 -12.60 -5.72 -6.54
CA MET A 193 -11.22 -5.30 -6.67
C MET A 193 -10.82 -5.19 -8.15
N ALA A 194 -10.14 -4.10 -8.48
CA ALA A 194 -9.52 -3.87 -9.78
C ALA A 194 -8.01 -3.69 -9.66
N GLU A 195 -7.31 -3.77 -10.77
CA GLU A 195 -5.86 -3.57 -10.86
C GLU A 195 -5.52 -2.68 -12.03
N ILE A 196 -4.57 -1.77 -11.83
CA ILE A 196 -3.92 -1.04 -12.92
C ILE A 196 -2.46 -1.47 -13.06
N PRO A 197 -1.91 -1.55 -14.28
CA PRO A 197 -0.48 -1.71 -14.47
C PRO A 197 0.23 -0.42 -14.03
N ILE A 198 1.30 -0.55 -13.26
CA ILE A 198 2.10 0.60 -12.84
C ILE A 198 3.55 0.42 -13.26
N TYR A 199 4.27 1.52 -13.48
CA TYR A 199 5.71 1.52 -13.57
C TYR A 199 6.30 1.29 -12.18
N TYR A 200 7.31 0.43 -12.04
CA TYR A 200 7.97 0.14 -10.77
C TYR A 200 9.44 0.46 -10.84
N ARG A 201 9.89 1.43 -10.06
CA ARG A 201 11.26 1.94 -10.04
C ARG A 201 12.17 1.04 -9.22
N ARG A 202 13.46 1.14 -9.52
CA ARG A 202 14.50 0.54 -8.68
C ARG A 202 14.61 1.31 -7.38
N ARG A 203 14.63 0.59 -6.26
CA ARG A 203 14.86 1.14 -4.94
C ARG A 203 16.29 1.69 -4.83
N GLN A 204 16.43 2.87 -4.22
CA GLN A 204 17.73 3.52 -4.02
C GLN A 204 18.42 3.09 -2.72
N THR A 205 17.65 2.61 -1.74
CA THR A 205 18.10 2.17 -0.42
C THR A 205 18.08 0.65 -0.29
N GLU A 206 18.74 0.11 0.74
CA GLU A 206 18.72 -1.34 0.99
C GLU A 206 17.30 -1.85 1.31
N PRO A 207 16.90 -2.99 0.75
CA PRO A 207 15.61 -3.59 1.03
C PRO A 207 15.51 -4.07 2.46
N LYS A 208 14.43 -3.74 3.16
CA LYS A 208 14.16 -4.17 4.54
C LYS A 208 13.51 -5.57 4.60
N LEU A 209 13.02 -6.06 3.48
CA LEU A 209 12.37 -7.36 3.33
C LEU A 209 13.40 -8.44 3.08
N ASN A 210 13.30 -9.55 3.83
CA ASN A 210 14.05 -10.78 3.54
C ASN A 210 13.18 -11.70 2.68
N SER A 211 13.51 -11.80 1.38
CA SER A 211 12.68 -12.47 0.37
C SER A 211 12.27 -13.90 0.73
N LEU A 212 13.15 -14.70 1.32
CA LEU A 212 12.86 -16.09 1.65
C LEU A 212 12.06 -16.20 2.96
N LYS A 213 12.54 -15.55 4.02
CA LYS A 213 11.90 -15.61 5.34
C LYS A 213 10.49 -15.00 5.32
N ASP A 214 10.36 -13.82 4.73
CA ASP A 214 9.07 -13.14 4.67
C ASP A 214 8.14 -13.83 3.67
N GLY A 215 8.67 -14.39 2.56
CA GLY A 215 7.89 -15.19 1.62
C GLY A 215 7.25 -16.43 2.26
N ILE A 216 8.01 -17.18 3.09
CA ILE A 216 7.47 -18.31 3.87
C ILE A 216 6.39 -17.82 4.85
N LYS A 217 6.65 -16.73 5.57
CA LYS A 217 5.69 -16.15 6.52
C LYS A 217 4.39 -15.76 5.83
N ILE A 218 4.46 -15.10 4.67
CA ILE A 218 3.29 -14.75 3.86
C ILE A 218 2.53 -16.01 3.45
N GLY A 219 3.22 -17.04 2.96
CA GLY A 219 2.60 -18.31 2.57
C GLY A 219 1.86 -18.97 3.74
N CYS A 220 2.49 -19.07 4.92
CA CYS A 220 1.86 -19.59 6.12
C CYS A 220 0.65 -18.74 6.55
N SER A 221 0.78 -17.43 6.50
CA SER A 221 -0.31 -16.49 6.83
C SER A 221 -1.54 -16.73 5.93
N LEU A 222 -1.35 -16.90 4.62
CA LEU A 222 -2.44 -17.20 3.69
C LEU A 222 -3.17 -18.51 4.07
N ILE A 223 -2.44 -19.56 4.45
CA ILE A 223 -3.04 -20.85 4.83
C ILE A 223 -3.83 -20.69 6.15
N VAL A 224 -3.20 -20.12 7.18
CA VAL A 224 -3.82 -19.95 8.50
C VAL A 224 -5.10 -19.10 8.40
N ARG A 225 -5.00 -17.97 7.73
CA ARG A 225 -6.13 -17.04 7.55
C ARG A 225 -7.27 -17.62 6.71
N ARG A 226 -7.04 -18.67 5.93
CA ARG A 226 -8.13 -19.36 5.19
C ARG A 226 -9.17 -19.95 6.11
N PHE A 227 -8.76 -20.41 7.29
CA PHE A 227 -9.61 -21.09 8.29
C PHE A 227 -10.10 -20.17 9.41
N GLN A 228 -9.63 -18.94 9.50
CA GLN A 228 -10.16 -17.93 10.40
C GLN A 228 -11.47 -17.34 9.85
N SER A 229 -12.32 -16.79 10.71
CA SER A 229 -13.49 -16.00 10.29
C SER A 229 -13.05 -14.70 9.59
N ALA A 230 -13.96 -14.13 8.79
CA ALA A 230 -13.72 -12.87 8.07
C ALA A 230 -13.88 -11.68 9.01
#